data_418146034c92b96ff9c0088624aecbcd
#
_entry.id   418146034c92b96ff9c0088624aecbcd
#
_cell.length_a   1.000
_cell.length_b   1.000
_cell.length_c   1.000
_cell.angle_alpha   90.00
_cell.angle_beta   90.00
_cell.angle_gamma   90.00
#
_symmetry.space_group_name_H-M   'P 1'
#
loop_
_entity.id
_entity.type
_entity.pdbx_description
1 polymer ?
#
loop_
_entity_poly.entity_id
_entity_poly.type
_entity_poly.pdbx_seq_one_letter_code
_entity_poly.pdbx_strand_id
1 'polypeptide(L)'
;MWQVKQKNAVDKAMKIIKVRYELLEPVLDFHKAKDNPVLLHPEENWESKVPVGADNKRNLCASKVETLGDVDAVLKECKYVVEKTYHTKANQQAMMETFRAYTYLDYFGRLNVVASTQVPFHIRRILGRALGIGASNVRVIKPRIGGGFGAKQTSVAEVYPALVTLKNKTSGKNDFFQI
;
A
#
# COMPACT_ATOMS: atom_id res chain seq x y z
N MET A 1 -15.37 -12.17 0.48
CA MET A 1 -14.65 -12.47 1.71
C MET A 1 -15.41 -13.54 2.49
N TRP A 2 -14.76 -14.67 2.78
CA TRP A 2 -15.36 -15.81 3.47
C TRP A 2 -15.05 -15.72 4.97
N GLN A 3 -16.08 -15.75 5.79
CA GLN A 3 -15.94 -15.84 7.24
C GLN A 3 -16.34 -17.23 7.67
N VAL A 4 -15.44 -17.98 8.30
CA VAL A 4 -15.69 -19.35 8.78
C VAL A 4 -15.19 -19.50 10.21
N LYS A 5 -15.98 -20.21 11.00
CA LYS A 5 -15.68 -20.45 12.41
C LYS A 5 -14.60 -21.49 12.65
N GLN A 6 -14.24 -22.29 11.63
CA GLN A 6 -13.28 -23.40 11.75
C GLN A 6 -12.24 -23.36 10.64
N LYS A 7 -10.96 -23.51 10.99
CA LYS A 7 -9.83 -23.54 10.06
C LYS A 7 -10.01 -24.58 8.94
N ASN A 8 -10.48 -25.77 9.26
CA ASN A 8 -10.72 -26.85 8.28
C ASN A 8 -11.74 -26.45 7.20
N ALA A 9 -12.72 -25.61 7.52
CA ALA A 9 -13.69 -25.13 6.55
C ALA A 9 -13.06 -24.07 5.60
N VAL A 10 -12.14 -23.26 6.10
CA VAL A 10 -11.35 -22.33 5.24
C VAL A 10 -10.51 -23.13 4.25
N ASP A 11 -9.77 -24.13 4.73
CA ASP A 11 -8.88 -24.94 3.89
C ASP A 11 -9.67 -25.70 2.80
N LYS A 12 -10.86 -26.20 3.13
CA LYS A 12 -11.77 -26.81 2.15
C LYS A 12 -12.27 -25.79 1.13
N ALA A 13 -12.71 -24.61 1.58
CA ALA A 13 -13.19 -23.55 0.70
C ALA A 13 -12.10 -23.07 -0.27
N MET A 14 -10.86 -22.89 0.21
CA MET A 14 -9.73 -22.52 -0.64
C MET A 14 -9.45 -23.51 -1.77
N LYS A 15 -9.62 -24.82 -1.51
CA LYS A 15 -9.45 -25.86 -2.53
C LYS A 15 -10.54 -25.86 -3.60
N ILE A 16 -11.75 -25.38 -3.26
CA ILE A 16 -12.90 -25.35 -4.17
C ILE A 16 -12.93 -24.08 -5.01
N ILE A 17 -12.41 -22.97 -4.47
CA ILE A 17 -12.36 -21.69 -5.17
C ILE A 17 -11.41 -21.80 -6.37
N LYS A 18 -11.94 -21.55 -7.56
CA LYS A 18 -11.15 -21.45 -8.79
C LYS A 18 -11.07 -19.98 -9.20
N VAL A 19 -9.86 -19.51 -9.39
CA VAL A 19 -9.60 -18.15 -9.90
C VAL A 19 -9.15 -18.27 -11.34
N ARG A 20 -9.78 -17.50 -12.24
CA ARG A 20 -9.36 -17.37 -13.63
C ARG A 20 -8.69 -16.01 -13.77
N TYR A 21 -7.52 -15.98 -14.38
CA TYR A 21 -6.74 -14.78 -14.63
C TYR A 21 -6.69 -14.52 -16.13
N GLU A 22 -6.88 -13.28 -16.51
CA GLU A 22 -6.47 -12.74 -17.81
C GLU A 22 -5.05 -12.19 -17.64
N LEU A 23 -4.13 -12.70 -18.43
CA LEU A 23 -2.73 -12.24 -18.42
C LEU A 23 -2.59 -11.05 -19.34
N LEU A 24 -2.20 -9.91 -18.79
CA LEU A 24 -1.88 -8.71 -19.55
C LEU A 24 -0.38 -8.67 -19.84
N GLU A 25 0.00 -7.90 -20.84
CA GLU A 25 1.42 -7.68 -21.16
C GLU A 25 2.15 -7.03 -20.00
N PRO A 26 3.19 -7.66 -19.42
CA PRO A 26 3.86 -7.16 -18.23
C PRO A 26 4.94 -6.13 -18.58
N VAL A 27 5.06 -5.09 -17.76
CA VAL A 27 6.19 -4.15 -17.76
C VAL A 27 7.07 -4.46 -16.58
N LEU A 28 8.11 -5.27 -16.77
CA LEU A 28 8.97 -5.81 -15.70
C LEU A 28 10.29 -5.05 -15.51
N ASP A 29 10.76 -4.36 -16.53
CA ASP A 29 11.99 -3.59 -16.47
C ASP A 29 11.67 -2.12 -16.23
N PHE A 30 11.96 -1.62 -15.04
CA PHE A 30 11.66 -0.24 -14.68
C PHE A 30 12.48 0.79 -15.49
N HIS A 31 13.64 0.43 -16.05
CA HIS A 31 14.41 1.30 -16.94
C HIS A 31 13.70 1.50 -18.29
N LYS A 32 12.86 0.55 -18.69
CA LYS A 32 12.08 0.57 -19.94
C LYS A 32 10.60 0.89 -19.70
N ALA A 33 10.20 1.13 -18.44
CA ALA A 33 8.82 1.40 -18.09
C ALA A 33 8.37 2.80 -18.52
N LYS A 34 9.25 3.79 -18.35
CA LYS A 34 8.98 5.16 -18.76
C LYS A 34 8.79 5.23 -20.29
N ASP A 35 7.71 5.90 -20.69
CA ASP A 35 7.32 6.07 -22.09
C ASP A 35 7.10 4.74 -22.86
N ASN A 36 6.81 3.64 -22.12
CA ASN A 36 6.46 2.36 -22.71
C ASN A 36 5.05 2.41 -23.32
N PRO A 37 4.80 1.79 -24.49
CA PRO A 37 3.46 1.77 -25.08
C PRO A 37 2.43 1.00 -24.24
N VAL A 38 2.86 0.05 -23.43
CA VAL A 38 2.00 -0.64 -22.46
C VAL A 38 1.89 0.20 -21.21
N LEU A 39 0.70 0.73 -20.94
CA LEU A 39 0.43 1.56 -19.77
C LEU A 39 0.00 0.71 -18.57
N LEU A 40 0.62 0.94 -17.41
CA LEU A 40 0.26 0.27 -16.16
C LEU A 40 -1.08 0.80 -15.59
N HIS A 41 -1.39 2.05 -15.85
CA HIS A 41 -2.63 2.72 -15.47
C HIS A 41 -3.21 3.46 -16.69
N PRO A 42 -3.92 2.73 -17.58
CA PRO A 42 -4.47 3.31 -18.80
C PRO A 42 -5.75 4.13 -18.58
N GLU A 43 -6.33 4.11 -17.38
CA GLU A 43 -7.60 4.75 -17.07
C GLU A 43 -7.55 6.27 -17.33
N GLU A 44 -8.50 6.79 -18.10
CA GLU A 44 -8.56 8.21 -18.44
C GLU A 44 -8.81 9.11 -17.23
N ASN A 45 -9.51 8.60 -16.22
CA ASN A 45 -9.83 9.28 -14.97
C ASN A 45 -8.79 9.02 -13.87
N TRP A 46 -7.62 8.51 -14.22
CA TRP A 46 -6.56 8.31 -13.24
C TRP A 46 -6.05 9.67 -12.73
N GLU A 47 -5.91 9.78 -11.42
CA GLU A 47 -5.37 10.96 -10.75
C GLU A 47 -4.33 10.56 -9.72
N SER A 48 -3.23 11.28 -9.69
CA SER A 48 -2.25 11.17 -8.61
C SER A 48 -2.84 11.69 -7.30
N LYS A 49 -2.78 10.88 -6.23
CA LYS A 49 -3.26 11.28 -4.90
C LYS A 49 -2.36 12.30 -4.19
N VAL A 50 -1.17 12.51 -4.70
CA VAL A 50 -0.16 13.44 -4.17
C VAL A 50 0.53 14.16 -5.32
N PRO A 51 0.88 15.47 -5.16
CA PRO A 51 1.48 16.27 -6.23
C PRO A 51 2.99 15.97 -6.36
N VAL A 52 3.34 14.80 -6.87
CA VAL A 52 4.72 14.35 -7.05
C VAL A 52 5.19 14.32 -8.50
N GLY A 53 4.42 14.93 -9.42
CA GLY A 53 4.74 14.94 -10.85
C GLY A 53 4.58 13.55 -11.50
N ALA A 54 3.60 12.78 -11.05
CA ALA A 54 3.24 11.51 -11.67
C ALA A 54 2.50 11.74 -12.99
N ASP A 55 2.76 10.86 -13.97
CA ASP A 55 2.11 10.86 -15.28
C ASP A 55 1.85 9.41 -15.71
N ASN A 56 0.58 8.99 -15.65
CA ASN A 56 0.21 7.61 -16.00
C ASN A 56 0.37 7.30 -17.50
N LYS A 57 0.22 8.30 -18.36
CA LYS A 57 0.41 8.14 -19.82
C LYS A 57 1.86 7.87 -20.21
N ARG A 58 2.78 8.13 -19.29
CA ARG A 58 4.21 7.89 -19.45
C ARG A 58 4.75 6.79 -18.53
N ASN A 59 3.90 6.09 -17.78
CA ASN A 59 4.28 5.18 -16.71
C ASN A 59 5.23 5.81 -15.68
N LEU A 60 5.07 7.12 -15.43
CA LEU A 60 5.92 7.88 -14.53
C LEU A 60 5.25 8.01 -13.18
N CYS A 61 5.79 7.41 -12.14
CA CYS A 61 5.21 7.43 -10.80
C CYS A 61 5.51 8.71 -10.02
N ALA A 62 6.62 9.38 -10.33
CA ALA A 62 6.98 10.66 -9.75
C ALA A 62 8.04 11.35 -10.60
N SER A 63 8.04 12.68 -10.62
CA SER A 63 9.10 13.49 -11.21
C SER A 63 9.19 14.82 -10.49
N LYS A 64 10.38 15.18 -10.02
CA LYS A 64 10.67 16.49 -9.44
C LYS A 64 12.10 16.90 -9.79
N VAL A 65 12.25 18.10 -10.29
CA VAL A 65 13.54 18.72 -10.56
C VAL A 65 13.61 20.00 -9.74
N GLU A 66 14.65 20.14 -8.94
CA GLU A 66 14.98 21.38 -8.24
C GLU A 66 16.40 21.77 -8.63
N THR A 67 16.57 23.00 -9.09
CA THR A 67 17.85 23.51 -9.53
C THR A 67 18.15 24.82 -8.80
N LEU A 68 19.35 24.93 -8.27
CA LEU A 68 19.86 26.15 -7.67
C LEU A 68 21.13 26.59 -8.44
N GLY A 69 21.05 27.74 -9.09
CA GLY A 69 22.12 28.25 -9.96
C GLY A 69 22.25 27.49 -11.29
N ASP A 70 23.36 27.71 -11.99
CA ASP A 70 23.71 27.02 -13.23
C ASP A 70 24.62 25.82 -12.95
N VAL A 71 24.01 24.66 -12.76
CA VAL A 71 24.73 23.41 -12.41
C VAL A 71 25.67 22.98 -13.54
N ASP A 72 25.25 23.15 -14.80
CA ASP A 72 26.04 22.72 -15.97
C ASP A 72 27.29 23.58 -16.14
N ALA A 73 27.19 24.89 -15.88
CA ALA A 73 28.35 25.78 -15.90
C ALA A 73 29.34 25.41 -14.81
N VAL A 74 28.85 25.16 -13.58
CA VAL A 74 29.70 24.77 -12.44
C VAL A 74 30.41 23.44 -12.71
N LEU A 75 29.70 22.44 -13.25
CA LEU A 75 30.30 21.13 -13.58
C LEU A 75 31.41 21.25 -14.63
N LYS A 76 31.28 22.14 -15.63
CA LYS A 76 32.31 22.39 -16.64
C LYS A 76 33.59 23.02 -16.05
N GLU A 77 33.47 23.80 -14.98
CA GLU A 77 34.60 24.44 -14.29
C GLU A 77 35.25 23.53 -13.24
N CYS A 78 34.62 22.43 -12.87
CA CYS A 78 35.18 21.50 -11.87
C CYS A 78 36.45 20.82 -12.40
N LYS A 79 37.51 20.82 -11.59
CA LYS A 79 38.76 20.10 -11.90
C LYS A 79 38.55 18.59 -12.00
N TYR A 80 37.64 18.04 -11.20
CA TYR A 80 37.30 16.61 -11.19
C TYR A 80 35.79 16.45 -11.15
N VAL A 81 35.25 15.63 -12.05
CA VAL A 81 33.85 15.20 -12.08
C VAL A 81 33.83 13.68 -12.01
N VAL A 82 33.07 13.12 -11.07
CA VAL A 82 32.92 11.66 -10.92
C VAL A 82 31.45 11.33 -11.10
N GLU A 83 31.15 10.48 -12.09
CA GLU A 83 29.84 9.94 -12.36
C GLU A 83 29.90 8.41 -12.27
N LYS A 84 29.01 7.81 -11.44
CA LYS A 84 28.94 6.37 -11.27
C LYS A 84 27.52 5.90 -11.05
N THR A 85 27.20 4.72 -11.58
CA THR A 85 25.95 4.02 -11.29
C THR A 85 26.17 2.98 -10.20
N TYR A 86 25.29 2.97 -9.21
CA TYR A 86 25.34 2.01 -8.10
C TYR A 86 24.08 1.14 -8.12
N HIS A 87 24.25 -0.15 -7.84
CA HIS A 87 23.15 -1.10 -7.72
C HIS A 87 23.08 -1.66 -6.31
N THR A 88 21.89 -1.62 -5.74
CA THR A 88 21.59 -2.29 -4.47
C THR A 88 20.53 -3.38 -4.72
N LYS A 89 20.62 -4.47 -3.95
CA LYS A 89 19.60 -5.51 -4.03
C LYS A 89 18.32 -5.03 -3.37
N ALA A 90 17.18 -5.38 -3.97
CA ALA A 90 15.89 -5.25 -3.30
C ALA A 90 15.80 -6.29 -2.18
N ASN A 91 15.54 -5.82 -0.96
CA ASN A 91 15.39 -6.66 0.22
C ASN A 91 14.00 -6.50 0.80
N GLN A 92 13.43 -7.61 1.31
CA GLN A 92 12.22 -7.58 2.11
C GLN A 92 12.52 -6.94 3.47
N GLN A 93 11.59 -6.15 4.00
CA GLN A 93 11.73 -5.49 5.31
C GLN A 93 11.85 -6.48 6.48
N ALA A 94 11.27 -7.66 6.33
CA ALA A 94 11.38 -8.79 7.25
C ALA A 94 11.22 -8.40 8.73
N MET A 95 10.24 -7.53 9.05
CA MET A 95 9.95 -7.17 10.42
C MET A 95 9.43 -8.39 11.19
N MET A 96 9.90 -8.57 12.43
CA MET A 96 9.52 -9.72 13.27
C MET A 96 8.02 -9.78 13.56
N GLU A 97 7.38 -8.63 13.77
CA GLU A 97 5.93 -8.53 13.86
C GLU A 97 5.33 -8.38 12.45
N THR A 98 4.59 -9.38 12.00
CA THR A 98 3.87 -9.35 10.73
C THR A 98 2.69 -8.37 10.75
N PHE A 99 2.01 -8.18 9.63
CA PHE A 99 0.82 -7.33 9.55
C PHE A 99 -0.33 -7.92 10.37
N ARG A 100 -0.89 -7.10 11.29
CA ARG A 100 -1.99 -7.51 12.16
C ARG A 100 -2.98 -6.38 12.33
N ALA A 101 -4.26 -6.73 12.36
CA ALA A 101 -5.33 -5.82 12.67
C ALA A 101 -6.47 -6.53 13.40
N TYR A 102 -7.06 -5.83 14.36
CA TYR A 102 -8.28 -6.20 15.05
C TYR A 102 -9.27 -5.05 14.95
N THR A 103 -10.55 -5.35 14.72
CA THR A 103 -11.58 -4.33 14.53
C THR A 103 -12.85 -4.64 15.32
N TYR A 104 -13.52 -3.59 15.80
CA TYR A 104 -14.79 -3.68 16.50
C TYR A 104 -15.59 -2.38 16.35
N LEU A 105 -16.89 -2.44 16.55
CA LEU A 105 -17.72 -1.25 16.68
C LEU A 105 -17.79 -0.85 18.15
N ASP A 106 -17.64 0.45 18.44
CA ASP A 106 -17.91 0.97 19.78
C ASP A 106 -19.41 1.15 20.02
N TYR A 107 -19.76 1.58 21.22
CA TYR A 107 -21.15 1.78 21.62
C TYR A 107 -21.90 2.76 20.69
N PHE A 108 -21.19 3.70 20.08
CA PHE A 108 -21.76 4.70 19.16
C PHE A 108 -21.76 4.21 17.68
N GLY A 109 -21.40 2.97 17.44
CA GLY A 109 -21.33 2.39 16.09
C GLY A 109 -20.12 2.82 15.28
N ARG A 110 -19.13 3.50 15.89
CA ARG A 110 -17.91 3.90 15.19
C ARG A 110 -16.95 2.72 15.08
N LEU A 111 -16.35 2.58 13.91
CA LEU A 111 -15.35 1.54 13.64
C LEU A 111 -14.03 1.85 14.36
N ASN A 112 -13.67 1.01 15.31
CA ASN A 112 -12.35 1.02 15.94
C ASN A 112 -11.45 -0.02 15.29
N VAL A 113 -10.22 0.39 14.95
CA VAL A 113 -9.22 -0.42 14.27
C VAL A 113 -7.95 -0.38 15.08
N VAL A 114 -7.61 -1.48 15.73
CA VAL A 114 -6.32 -1.67 16.41
C VAL A 114 -5.38 -2.32 15.42
N ALA A 115 -4.33 -1.63 15.01
CA ALA A 115 -3.47 -2.09 13.94
C ALA A 115 -2.00 -1.79 14.20
N SER A 116 -1.14 -2.72 13.78
CA SER A 116 0.30 -2.53 13.71
C SER A 116 0.64 -1.68 12.49
N THR A 117 0.63 -0.36 12.66
CA THR A 117 0.84 0.62 11.59
C THR A 117 1.83 1.71 12.00
N GLN A 118 2.56 2.25 11.04
CA GLN A 118 3.41 3.43 11.21
C GLN A 118 2.61 4.74 11.08
N VAL A 119 1.43 4.71 10.44
CA VAL A 119 0.70 5.91 9.97
C VAL A 119 -0.81 5.85 10.29
N PRO A 120 -1.21 5.92 11.58
CA PRO A 120 -2.61 5.73 11.98
C PRO A 120 -3.59 6.69 11.32
N PHE A 121 -3.22 7.95 11.11
CA PHE A 121 -4.08 8.93 10.44
C PHE A 121 -4.25 8.64 8.95
N HIS A 122 -3.24 8.08 8.31
CA HIS A 122 -3.32 7.66 6.92
C HIS A 122 -4.26 6.47 6.75
N ILE A 123 -4.11 5.45 7.61
CA ILE A 123 -5.03 4.29 7.66
C ILE A 123 -6.47 4.74 7.88
N ARG A 124 -6.70 5.69 8.79
CA ARG A 124 -8.02 6.25 9.03
C ARG A 124 -8.66 6.82 7.75
N ARG A 125 -7.91 7.59 6.98
CA ARG A 125 -8.39 8.16 5.71
C ARG A 125 -8.65 7.10 4.65
N ILE A 126 -7.74 6.13 4.52
CA ILE A 126 -7.87 5.04 3.56
C ILE A 126 -9.13 4.22 3.86
N LEU A 127 -9.31 3.79 5.11
CA LEU A 127 -10.47 3.00 5.52
C LEU A 127 -11.79 3.77 5.36
N GLY A 128 -11.80 5.05 5.73
CA GLY A 128 -12.99 5.89 5.56
C GLY A 128 -13.45 5.99 4.12
N ARG A 129 -12.51 6.07 3.17
CA ARG A 129 -12.79 6.08 1.73
C ARG A 129 -13.17 4.69 1.20
N ALA A 130 -12.36 3.69 1.49
CA ALA A 130 -12.54 2.33 0.97
C ALA A 130 -13.86 1.69 1.42
N LEU A 131 -14.31 2.03 2.62
CA LEU A 131 -15.54 1.48 3.20
C LEU A 131 -16.76 2.41 3.02
N GLY A 132 -16.57 3.60 2.47
CA GLY A 132 -17.66 4.57 2.24
C GLY A 132 -18.29 5.16 3.50
N ILE A 133 -17.60 5.08 4.66
CA ILE A 133 -18.19 5.52 5.96
C ILE A 133 -17.67 6.87 6.45
N GLY A 134 -16.74 7.48 5.73
CA GLY A 134 -16.07 8.71 6.13
C GLY A 134 -15.04 8.53 7.25
N ALA A 135 -14.01 9.37 7.25
CA ALA A 135 -12.91 9.26 8.21
C ALA A 135 -13.32 9.56 9.67
N SER A 136 -14.38 10.37 9.90
CA SER A 136 -14.91 10.67 11.24
C SER A 136 -15.43 9.42 11.96
N ASN A 137 -15.95 8.46 11.19
CA ASN A 137 -16.51 7.21 11.71
C ASN A 137 -15.47 6.09 11.91
N VAL A 138 -14.19 6.40 11.70
CA VAL A 138 -13.09 5.47 11.92
C VAL A 138 -12.16 6.01 13.01
N ARG A 139 -11.84 5.17 14.00
CA ARG A 139 -10.81 5.42 15.01
C ARG A 139 -9.72 4.38 14.82
N VAL A 140 -8.48 4.81 14.59
CA VAL A 140 -7.32 3.91 14.51
C VAL A 140 -6.51 4.02 15.80
N ILE A 141 -6.27 2.89 16.43
CA ILE A 141 -5.49 2.74 17.64
C ILE A 141 -4.19 2.04 17.26
N LYS A 142 -3.07 2.74 17.45
CA LYS A 142 -1.74 2.23 17.19
C LYS A 142 -1.10 1.77 18.50
N PRO A 143 -1.00 0.46 18.77
CA PRO A 143 -0.18 -0.05 19.87
C PRO A 143 1.31 0.09 19.55
N ARG A 144 2.18 -0.42 20.42
CA ARG A 144 3.60 -0.61 20.08
C ARG A 144 3.70 -1.57 18.89
N ILE A 145 4.64 -1.32 17.99
CA ILE A 145 4.85 -2.15 16.79
C ILE A 145 6.23 -2.79 16.83
N GLY A 146 6.32 -4.03 16.38
CA GLY A 146 7.54 -4.84 16.31
C GLY A 146 8.28 -4.69 14.99
N GLY A 147 8.52 -3.44 14.57
CA GLY A 147 9.18 -3.08 13.32
C GLY A 147 8.20 -2.74 12.19
N GLY A 148 8.68 -1.98 11.22
CA GLY A 148 7.89 -1.57 10.06
C GLY A 148 8.75 -1.32 8.83
N PHE A 149 9.86 -0.59 8.97
CA PHE A 149 10.84 -0.31 7.92
C PHE A 149 10.21 0.16 6.60
N GLY A 150 9.13 0.96 6.71
CA GLY A 150 8.35 1.44 5.57
C GLY A 150 7.21 0.54 5.11
N ALA A 151 7.21 -0.75 5.41
CA ALA A 151 6.16 -1.67 4.96
C ALA A 151 4.77 -1.39 5.57
N LYS A 152 4.72 -0.80 6.77
CA LYS A 152 3.48 -0.50 7.49
C LYS A 152 3.02 0.96 7.32
N GLN A 153 3.37 1.59 6.20
CA GLN A 153 2.98 2.98 5.86
C GLN A 153 1.72 3.07 4.99
N THR A 154 1.08 1.96 4.69
CA THR A 154 -0.21 1.91 3.99
C THR A 154 -1.12 0.87 4.64
N SER A 155 -2.39 0.83 4.24
CA SER A 155 -3.30 -0.22 4.69
C SER A 155 -3.01 -1.51 3.94
N VAL A 156 -2.70 -2.57 4.68
CA VAL A 156 -2.45 -3.92 4.13
C VAL A 156 -3.47 -4.90 4.69
N ALA A 157 -3.57 -5.01 5.99
CA ALA A 157 -4.40 -6.00 6.67
C ALA A 157 -5.74 -5.44 7.17
N GLU A 158 -5.84 -4.14 7.39
CA GLU A 158 -6.89 -3.48 8.17
C GLU A 158 -8.26 -3.50 7.49
N VAL A 159 -8.29 -3.42 6.16
CA VAL A 159 -9.54 -3.33 5.40
C VAL A 159 -10.39 -4.60 5.53
N TYR A 160 -9.76 -5.76 5.61
CA TYR A 160 -10.47 -7.05 5.63
C TYR A 160 -11.28 -7.26 6.93
N PRO A 161 -10.69 -7.16 8.14
CA PRO A 161 -11.46 -7.28 9.37
C PRO A 161 -12.46 -6.14 9.52
N ALA A 162 -12.13 -4.92 9.06
CA ALA A 162 -13.04 -3.79 9.07
C ALA A 162 -14.32 -4.06 8.26
N LEU A 163 -14.18 -4.63 7.07
CA LEU A 163 -15.32 -5.03 6.24
C LEU A 163 -16.18 -6.10 6.91
N VAL A 164 -15.55 -7.11 7.54
CA VAL A 164 -16.27 -8.15 8.30
C VAL A 164 -17.04 -7.55 9.47
N THR A 165 -16.39 -6.68 10.24
CA THR A 165 -17.01 -6.02 11.40
C THR A 165 -18.23 -5.20 11.00
N LEU A 166 -18.13 -4.41 9.94
CA LEU A 166 -19.24 -3.59 9.45
C LEU A 166 -20.40 -4.44 8.92
N LYS A 167 -20.10 -5.51 8.17
CA LYS A 167 -21.15 -6.37 7.59
C LYS A 167 -21.88 -7.21 8.63
N ASN A 168 -21.15 -7.75 9.61
CA ASN A 168 -21.71 -8.67 10.58
C ASN A 168 -22.02 -8.04 11.94
N LYS A 169 -21.63 -6.78 12.13
CA LYS A 169 -21.71 -6.07 13.43
C LYS A 169 -21.02 -6.82 14.58
N THR A 170 -19.99 -7.58 14.26
CA THR A 170 -19.18 -8.38 15.18
C THR A 170 -17.70 -7.99 15.06
N SER A 171 -16.92 -8.29 16.09
CA SER A 171 -15.47 -8.06 16.04
C SER A 171 -14.80 -8.87 14.94
N GLY A 172 -13.90 -8.25 14.21
CA GLY A 172 -13.10 -8.88 13.16
C GLY A 172 -11.62 -8.89 13.52
N LYS A 173 -10.96 -10.02 13.32
CA LYS A 173 -9.51 -10.18 13.51
C LYS A 173 -8.88 -10.75 12.25
N ASN A 174 -7.76 -10.19 11.86
CA ASN A 174 -6.89 -10.73 10.83
C ASN A 174 -5.46 -10.79 11.35
N ASP A 175 -4.87 -11.96 11.26
CA ASP A 175 -3.44 -12.16 11.39
C ASP A 175 -2.91 -12.53 9.99
N PHE A 176 -2.06 -11.67 9.42
CA PHE A 176 -1.35 -11.99 8.19
C PHE A 176 0.06 -12.42 8.54
N PHE A 177 0.45 -13.57 8.05
CA PHE A 177 1.84 -14.00 8.10
C PHE A 177 2.55 -13.48 6.87
N GLN A 178 3.72 -12.88 7.09
CA GLN A 178 4.62 -12.53 6.01
C GLN A 178 5.28 -13.84 5.52
N ILE A 179 5.14 -14.13 4.25
CA ILE A 179 5.79 -15.26 3.57
C ILE A 179 7.16 -14.80 3.09
#